data_8c4c6eace7125da93cf475a1c71e86df
#
_entry.id   8c4c6eace7125da93cf475a1c71e86df
#
_cell.length_a   1.000
_cell.length_b   1.000
_cell.length_c   1.000
_cell.angle_alpha   90.00
_cell.angle_beta   90.00
_cell.angle_gamma   90.00
#
_symmetry.space_group_name_H-M   'P 1'
#
loop_
_entity.id
_entity.type
_entity.pdbx_description
1 polymer ?
#
loop_
_entity_poly.entity_id
_entity_poly.type
_entity_poly.pdbx_seq_one_letter_code
_entity_poly.pdbx_strand_id
1 'polypeptide(L)'
;MTGAYWPQPWTCEDGGPRRWGVPHGQPGLGISAGERLEVAAARDAFGTTALVRRDPGELYALRHDVPVDGPQATPVDAWVERLGPDTLAEVGRSRRLPGGPFWPGGIAAHANGDLHVIFGSWAHRLTPELDVVAARELPVPRPHNSFVVLDGGELVTKDCHAPFGIIPSTVSVLDPESLEPVAEPLRLPEPSIARLASDGESVIALGTTTVYRLQLDRAGERIVIDEAWQPRYGPAPGRTFGWDPVLTGEHVLWMDQGRNHVDRTMRGSGDEPAAVRLWWAREDGAGEPRSVEISGLPYGTESNPPGWDPVRKTVVAYDAGNAVLRAWRFDGDELVDLWRRDNFAHAGHVIVYPDTRELVVQDWHDLAFMRNRLVRKTLRAPLARLGQSERVRRASLRTGHDALVVLDLDSGEDKARVDVPSPCQAFLFPAPGFGRDVYYQSLTTIARVAVA
;
A
#
# COMPACT_ATOMS: atom_id res chain seq x y z
N MET A 1 15.51 10.52 0.17
CA MET A 1 15.30 9.35 -0.73
C MET A 1 16.66 8.70 -0.95
N THR A 2 16.72 7.40 -0.96
CA THR A 2 17.92 6.65 -1.36
C THR A 2 18.21 6.97 -2.82
N GLY A 3 19.49 7.03 -3.22
CA GLY A 3 19.90 7.35 -4.60
C GLY A 3 19.43 6.38 -5.68
N ALA A 4 18.72 5.34 -5.30
CA ALA A 4 18.23 4.25 -6.16
C ALA A 4 16.86 4.51 -6.81
N TYR A 5 16.11 5.48 -6.31
CA TYR A 5 14.83 5.90 -6.90
C TYR A 5 14.99 7.19 -7.70
N TRP A 6 14.12 7.40 -8.67
CA TRP A 6 14.08 8.66 -9.41
C TRP A 6 13.86 9.83 -8.44
N PRO A 7 14.52 10.99 -8.60
CA PRO A 7 14.50 12.07 -7.60
C PRO A 7 13.21 12.91 -7.63
N GLN A 8 12.08 12.26 -7.40
CA GLN A 8 10.75 12.88 -7.38
C GLN A 8 9.96 12.46 -6.11
N PRO A 9 8.95 13.22 -5.68
CA PRO A 9 8.25 13.00 -4.42
C PRO A 9 7.50 11.68 -4.27
N TRP A 10 7.10 11.02 -5.35
CA TRP A 10 6.24 9.84 -5.30
C TRP A 10 6.58 8.81 -6.37
N THR A 11 7.75 8.23 -6.27
CA THR A 11 8.32 7.33 -7.27
C THR A 11 7.97 5.86 -7.04
N CYS A 12 7.40 5.54 -5.90
CA CYS A 12 6.87 4.23 -5.57
C CYS A 12 5.73 4.36 -4.55
N GLU A 13 5.16 3.26 -4.13
CA GLU A 13 4.11 3.19 -3.12
C GLU A 13 4.56 3.87 -1.82
N ASP A 14 3.61 4.50 -1.13
CA ASP A 14 3.80 5.16 0.18
C ASP A 14 4.90 6.23 0.22
N GLY A 15 5.26 6.77 -0.95
CA GLY A 15 6.21 7.90 -1.07
C GLY A 15 7.68 7.52 -0.89
N GLY A 16 8.02 6.23 -0.84
CA GLY A 16 9.39 5.77 -0.74
C GLY A 16 9.58 4.43 -0.05
N PRO A 17 10.81 3.88 -0.06
CA PRO A 17 11.07 2.54 0.48
C PRO A 17 10.87 2.43 1.99
N ARG A 18 10.92 3.52 2.74
CA ARG A 18 10.63 3.57 4.18
C ARG A 18 9.14 3.58 4.50
N ARG A 19 8.26 3.77 3.50
CA ARG A 19 6.81 3.75 3.57
C ARG A 19 6.19 4.77 4.54
N TRP A 20 6.71 5.98 4.57
CA TRP A 20 6.22 7.03 5.46
C TRP A 20 4.86 7.61 5.09
N GLY A 21 4.42 7.43 3.83
CA GLY A 21 3.25 8.12 3.29
C GLY A 21 3.50 9.63 3.12
N VAL A 22 4.76 10.06 3.00
CA VAL A 22 5.18 11.46 2.89
C VAL A 22 5.71 11.75 1.49
N PRO A 23 5.13 12.72 0.76
CA PRO A 23 5.73 13.20 -0.50
C PRO A 23 6.91 14.11 -0.22
N HIS A 24 8.10 13.57 -0.27
CA HIS A 24 9.31 14.31 0.04
C HIS A 24 9.52 15.53 -0.89
N GLY A 25 9.78 16.70 -0.29
CA GLY A 25 10.04 17.93 -1.02
C GLY A 25 8.82 18.58 -1.66
N GLN A 26 7.60 18.09 -1.36
CA GLN A 26 6.34 18.70 -1.77
C GLN A 26 5.66 19.33 -0.55
N PRO A 27 5.35 20.63 -0.62
CA PRO A 27 4.61 21.30 0.43
C PRO A 27 3.20 20.78 0.52
N GLY A 28 2.48 20.39 1.25
CA GLY A 28 1.10 19.86 1.29
C GLY A 28 0.07 20.67 0.52
N LEU A 29 -1.17 20.45 0.84
CA LEU A 29 -2.29 21.15 0.21
C LEU A 29 -2.40 22.60 0.73
N GLY A 30 -1.96 22.86 1.97
CA GLY A 30 -1.96 24.18 2.55
C GLY A 30 -3.36 24.81 2.61
N ILE A 31 -4.36 24.01 3.02
CA ILE A 31 -5.76 24.43 3.03
C ILE A 31 -5.96 25.54 4.08
N SER A 32 -6.41 26.70 3.61
CA SER A 32 -6.72 27.87 4.42
C SER A 32 -8.23 27.96 4.73
N ALA A 33 -8.60 28.78 5.68
CA ALA A 33 -10.00 29.02 6.02
C ALA A 33 -10.78 29.55 4.81
N GLY A 34 -11.87 28.89 4.47
CA GLY A 34 -12.74 29.25 3.35
C GLY A 34 -12.39 28.55 2.02
N GLU A 35 -11.23 27.94 1.90
CA GLU A 35 -10.92 27.07 0.77
C GLU A 35 -11.63 25.71 0.91
N ARG A 36 -11.84 25.06 -0.20
CA ARG A 36 -12.53 23.76 -0.26
C ARG A 36 -11.80 22.79 -1.17
N LEU A 37 -12.12 21.53 -1.05
CA LEU A 37 -11.73 20.51 -2.01
C LEU A 37 -12.78 20.38 -3.10
N GLU A 38 -12.35 20.12 -4.31
CA GLU A 38 -13.22 19.77 -5.42
C GLU A 38 -12.63 18.60 -6.24
N VAL A 39 -13.50 17.80 -6.83
CA VAL A 39 -13.11 16.77 -7.79
C VAL A 39 -12.91 17.45 -9.14
N ALA A 40 -11.67 17.77 -9.45
CA ALA A 40 -11.29 18.46 -10.69
C ALA A 40 -11.36 17.53 -11.92
N ALA A 41 -11.08 16.25 -11.74
CA ALA A 41 -11.21 15.21 -12.77
C ALA A 41 -11.50 13.85 -12.13
N ALA A 42 -12.20 12.99 -12.86
CA ALA A 42 -12.40 11.60 -12.46
C ALA A 42 -12.55 10.71 -13.70
N ARG A 43 -12.07 9.45 -13.57
CA ARG A 43 -12.24 8.45 -14.63
C ARG A 43 -12.51 7.07 -14.04
N ASP A 44 -13.19 6.25 -14.84
CA ASP A 44 -13.29 4.81 -14.55
C ASP A 44 -11.92 4.17 -14.74
N ALA A 45 -11.46 3.47 -13.72
CA ALA A 45 -10.12 2.88 -13.66
C ALA A 45 -10.12 1.52 -12.95
N PHE A 46 -11.03 0.64 -13.38
CA PHE A 46 -11.16 -0.69 -12.78
C PHE A 46 -9.88 -1.52 -12.92
N GLY A 47 -9.37 -2.04 -11.80
CA GLY A 47 -8.11 -2.76 -11.75
C GLY A 47 -6.88 -1.86 -11.78
N THR A 48 -6.85 -0.80 -10.97
CA THR A 48 -5.64 -0.01 -10.73
C THR A 48 -5.00 -0.44 -9.41
N THR A 49 -3.68 -0.59 -9.38
CA THR A 49 -2.93 -0.93 -8.16
C THR A 49 -2.29 0.29 -7.52
N ALA A 50 -1.50 1.04 -8.28
CA ALA A 50 -0.71 2.15 -7.76
C ALA A 50 -0.54 3.25 -8.81
N LEU A 51 -0.33 4.46 -8.32
CA LEU A 51 0.06 5.63 -9.10
C LEU A 51 1.46 6.05 -8.68
N VAL A 52 2.32 6.32 -9.66
CA VAL A 52 3.66 6.85 -9.42
C VAL A 52 3.94 8.06 -10.30
N ARG A 53 4.82 8.93 -9.82
CA ARG A 53 5.28 10.12 -10.52
C ARG A 53 6.76 9.96 -10.83
N ARG A 54 7.16 10.32 -12.06
CA ARG A 54 8.57 10.28 -12.46
C ARG A 54 9.11 11.68 -12.66
N ASP A 55 8.63 12.41 -13.62
CA ASP A 55 9.00 13.82 -13.87
C ASP A 55 7.78 14.74 -13.75
N PRO A 56 7.94 16.06 -13.68
CA PRO A 56 6.81 16.99 -13.73
C PRO A 56 5.90 16.69 -14.94
N GLY A 57 4.62 16.42 -14.69
CA GLY A 57 3.66 16.05 -15.71
C GLY A 57 3.64 14.56 -16.10
N GLU A 58 4.47 13.73 -15.52
CA GLU A 58 4.51 12.29 -15.75
C GLU A 58 3.83 11.53 -14.61
N LEU A 59 2.60 11.10 -14.87
CA LEU A 59 1.79 10.27 -13.97
C LEU A 59 1.57 8.91 -14.62
N TYR A 60 1.98 7.85 -13.92
CA TYR A 60 1.84 6.47 -14.37
C TYR A 60 0.93 5.69 -13.44
N ALA A 61 0.07 4.84 -14.00
CA ALA A 61 -0.84 3.96 -13.30
C ALA A 61 -0.54 2.50 -13.65
N LEU A 62 -0.28 1.68 -12.65
CA LEU A 62 -0.23 0.22 -12.83
C LEU A 62 -1.66 -0.31 -12.84
N ARG A 63 -2.04 -0.90 -13.95
CA ARG A 63 -3.38 -1.46 -14.22
C ARG A 63 -3.28 -2.97 -14.41
N HIS A 64 -4.39 -3.67 -14.14
CA HIS A 64 -4.44 -5.12 -14.31
C HIS A 64 -5.86 -5.60 -14.61
N ASP A 65 -5.97 -6.80 -15.17
CA ASP A 65 -7.23 -7.51 -15.25
C ASP A 65 -7.68 -7.92 -13.84
N VAL A 66 -8.98 -7.91 -13.61
CA VAL A 66 -9.54 -8.33 -12.32
C VAL A 66 -9.99 -9.78 -12.42
N PRO A 67 -9.45 -10.67 -11.59
CA PRO A 67 -9.79 -12.09 -11.64
C PRO A 67 -11.27 -12.30 -11.27
N VAL A 68 -12.00 -13.05 -12.13
CA VAL A 68 -13.44 -13.29 -11.97
C VAL A 68 -13.70 -14.45 -11.01
N ASP A 69 -12.86 -15.47 -11.05
CA ASP A 69 -13.06 -16.74 -10.33
C ASP A 69 -12.27 -16.81 -9.00
N GLY A 70 -11.69 -15.72 -8.58
CA GLY A 70 -10.87 -15.57 -7.38
C GLY A 70 -9.42 -15.28 -7.68
N PRO A 71 -8.64 -14.79 -6.69
CA PRO A 71 -7.32 -14.22 -6.93
C PRO A 71 -6.30 -15.17 -7.57
N GLN A 72 -6.43 -16.47 -7.44
CA GLN A 72 -5.44 -17.43 -7.93
C GLN A 72 -5.97 -18.41 -8.98
N ALA A 73 -7.24 -18.32 -9.33
CA ALA A 73 -7.87 -19.31 -10.22
C ALA A 73 -7.51 -19.09 -11.70
N THR A 74 -7.21 -17.87 -12.10
CA THR A 74 -6.91 -17.53 -13.48
C THR A 74 -5.72 -16.57 -13.53
N PRO A 75 -4.70 -16.83 -14.34
CA PRO A 75 -3.64 -15.86 -14.61
C PRO A 75 -4.22 -14.54 -15.13
N VAL A 76 -3.69 -13.42 -14.68
CA VAL A 76 -4.09 -12.09 -15.10
C VAL A 76 -2.87 -11.32 -15.60
N ASP A 77 -3.12 -10.45 -16.59
CA ASP A 77 -2.12 -9.56 -17.12
C ASP A 77 -2.23 -8.18 -16.49
N ALA A 78 -1.11 -7.46 -16.51
CA ALA A 78 -1.03 -6.06 -16.15
C ALA A 78 -0.70 -5.18 -17.38
N TRP A 79 -0.73 -3.88 -17.19
CA TRP A 79 -0.19 -2.87 -18.11
C TRP A 79 0.06 -1.57 -17.35
N VAL A 80 0.89 -0.70 -17.90
CA VAL A 80 1.09 0.65 -17.40
C VAL A 80 0.40 1.64 -18.30
N GLU A 81 -0.37 2.57 -17.72
CA GLU A 81 -0.93 3.74 -18.42
C GLU A 81 -0.17 5.00 -18.00
N ARG A 82 0.20 5.83 -18.95
CA ARG A 82 0.60 7.22 -18.70
C ARG A 82 -0.64 8.09 -18.80
N LEU A 83 -0.88 8.89 -17.77
CA LEU A 83 -2.08 9.73 -17.64
C LEU A 83 -1.71 11.20 -17.73
N GLY A 84 -2.55 11.99 -18.35
CA GLY A 84 -2.48 13.44 -18.23
C GLY A 84 -2.81 13.86 -16.79
N PRO A 85 -1.90 14.53 -16.06
CA PRO A 85 -2.06 14.76 -14.63
C PRO A 85 -3.29 15.60 -14.28
N ASP A 86 -3.68 16.54 -15.14
CA ASP A 86 -4.83 17.41 -14.90
C ASP A 86 -6.16 16.77 -15.27
N THR A 87 -6.19 16.00 -16.34
CA THR A 87 -7.42 15.47 -16.94
C THR A 87 -7.65 14.01 -16.65
N LEU A 88 -6.63 13.29 -16.20
CA LEU A 88 -6.59 11.84 -16.07
C LEU A 88 -6.83 11.09 -17.37
N ALA A 89 -6.81 11.79 -18.52
CA ALA A 89 -6.89 11.16 -19.82
C ALA A 89 -5.68 10.26 -20.06
N GLU A 90 -5.90 9.10 -20.66
CA GLU A 90 -4.81 8.23 -21.11
C GLU A 90 -4.05 8.91 -22.24
N VAL A 91 -2.75 9.12 -22.06
CA VAL A 91 -1.84 9.68 -23.06
C VAL A 91 -0.89 8.65 -23.65
N GLY A 92 -0.79 7.49 -23.01
CA GLY A 92 -0.01 6.35 -23.48
C GLY A 92 -0.31 5.10 -22.68
N ARG A 93 -0.03 3.94 -23.27
CA ARG A 93 -0.21 2.63 -22.63
C ARG A 93 0.85 1.65 -23.11
N SER A 94 1.40 0.86 -22.19
CA SER A 94 2.25 -0.26 -22.55
C SER A 94 1.46 -1.39 -23.25
N ARG A 95 2.16 -2.28 -23.90
CA ARG A 95 1.57 -3.59 -24.24
C ARG A 95 1.14 -4.31 -22.96
N ARG A 96 0.38 -5.40 -23.11
CA ARG A 96 0.07 -6.31 -22.01
C ARG A 96 1.36 -6.91 -21.46
N LEU A 97 1.46 -6.90 -20.14
CA LEU A 97 2.54 -7.47 -19.35
C LEU A 97 2.07 -8.79 -18.78
N PRO A 98 2.69 -9.91 -19.11
CA PRO A 98 2.41 -11.17 -18.43
C PRO A 98 2.45 -11.02 -16.90
N GLY A 99 1.48 -11.56 -16.19
CA GLY A 99 1.41 -11.45 -14.73
C GLY A 99 1.35 -12.79 -14.02
N GLY A 100 0.39 -13.64 -14.35
CA GLY A 100 0.21 -14.91 -13.67
C GLY A 100 -0.75 -14.82 -12.47
N PRO A 101 -0.47 -15.53 -11.36
CA PRO A 101 -1.35 -15.54 -10.20
C PRO A 101 -1.52 -14.12 -9.63
N PHE A 102 -2.78 -13.77 -9.34
CA PHE A 102 -3.11 -12.39 -8.95
C PHE A 102 -2.78 -12.09 -7.49
N TRP A 103 -2.05 -11.02 -7.29
CA TRP A 103 -2.04 -10.15 -6.13
C TRP A 103 -1.62 -8.75 -6.59
N PRO A 104 -2.12 -7.69 -5.98
CA PRO A 104 -1.66 -6.35 -6.35
C PRO A 104 -0.14 -6.28 -6.25
N GLY A 105 0.50 -6.05 -7.39
CA GLY A 105 1.94 -5.89 -7.48
C GLY A 105 2.40 -4.50 -7.11
N GLY A 106 3.51 -4.05 -7.68
CA GLY A 106 4.06 -2.71 -7.47
C GLY A 106 4.68 -2.14 -8.74
N ILE A 107 4.82 -0.82 -8.74
CA ILE A 107 5.52 -0.05 -9.77
C ILE A 107 6.42 0.98 -9.10
N ALA A 108 7.60 1.19 -9.65
CA ALA A 108 8.50 2.26 -9.20
C ALA A 108 9.24 2.90 -10.37
N ALA A 109 9.55 4.20 -10.24
CA ALA A 109 10.51 4.89 -11.08
C ALA A 109 11.90 4.76 -10.47
N HIS A 110 12.78 4.07 -11.18
CA HIS A 110 14.13 3.75 -10.75
C HIS A 110 15.13 4.85 -11.15
N ALA A 111 16.25 4.96 -10.46
CA ALA A 111 17.29 5.96 -10.74
C ALA A 111 17.91 5.86 -12.14
N ASN A 112 17.84 4.68 -12.79
CA ASN A 112 18.26 4.54 -14.18
C ASN A 112 17.31 5.20 -15.20
N GLY A 113 16.20 5.76 -14.73
CA GLY A 113 15.22 6.48 -15.53
C GLY A 113 14.04 5.64 -15.98
N ASP A 114 14.07 4.32 -15.80
CA ASP A 114 13.03 3.40 -16.23
C ASP A 114 11.98 3.14 -15.14
N LEU A 115 10.85 2.59 -15.58
CA LEU A 115 9.81 2.09 -14.71
C LEU A 115 10.00 0.59 -14.52
N HIS A 116 10.01 0.15 -13.28
CA HIS A 116 9.99 -1.27 -12.94
C HIS A 116 8.62 -1.67 -12.42
N VAL A 117 8.13 -2.82 -12.87
CA VAL A 117 6.86 -3.40 -12.45
C VAL A 117 7.09 -4.84 -12.01
N ILE A 118 6.62 -5.17 -10.81
CA ILE A 118 6.51 -6.56 -10.37
C ILE A 118 5.03 -6.85 -10.16
N PHE A 119 4.51 -7.83 -10.91
CA PHE A 119 3.09 -8.18 -10.87
C PHE A 119 2.90 -9.69 -11.11
N GLY A 120 2.10 -10.31 -10.24
CA GLY A 120 1.96 -11.76 -10.27
C GLY A 120 3.31 -12.44 -10.03
N SER A 121 3.72 -13.30 -10.94
CA SER A 121 5.04 -13.97 -10.91
C SER A 121 6.03 -13.42 -11.95
N TRP A 122 5.88 -12.15 -12.36
CA TRP A 122 6.70 -11.54 -13.38
C TRP A 122 7.30 -10.20 -12.93
N ALA A 123 8.51 -9.92 -13.41
CA ALA A 123 9.16 -8.61 -13.35
C ALA A 123 9.26 -8.03 -14.76
N HIS A 124 9.06 -6.71 -14.88
CA HIS A 124 9.13 -5.96 -16.13
C HIS A 124 9.91 -4.67 -15.94
N ARG A 125 10.66 -4.29 -16.96
CA ARG A 125 11.32 -2.99 -17.10
C ARG A 125 10.76 -2.29 -18.32
N LEU A 126 10.33 -1.05 -18.15
CA LEU A 126 9.75 -0.22 -19.21
C LEU A 126 10.48 1.13 -19.30
N THR A 127 10.64 1.65 -20.50
CA THR A 127 11.04 3.05 -20.68
C THR A 127 9.93 3.99 -20.21
N PRO A 128 10.21 5.29 -20.01
CA PRO A 128 9.16 6.30 -19.73
C PRO A 128 8.09 6.40 -20.83
N GLU A 129 8.42 6.02 -22.06
CA GLU A 129 7.50 5.95 -23.21
C GLU A 129 6.65 4.69 -23.19
N LEU A 130 6.88 3.80 -22.19
CA LEU A 130 6.16 2.53 -21.96
C LEU A 130 6.54 1.39 -22.90
N ASP A 131 7.71 1.48 -23.55
CA ASP A 131 8.29 0.35 -24.25
C ASP A 131 8.85 -0.66 -23.26
N VAL A 132 8.45 -1.93 -23.40
CA VAL A 132 8.95 -3.01 -22.54
C VAL A 132 10.32 -3.45 -23.02
N VAL A 133 11.36 -3.10 -22.28
CA VAL A 133 12.78 -3.41 -22.61
C VAL A 133 13.28 -4.71 -22.00
N ALA A 134 12.69 -5.14 -20.89
CA ALA A 134 12.94 -6.45 -20.30
C ALA A 134 11.69 -7.01 -19.63
N ALA A 135 11.55 -8.33 -19.64
CA ALA A 135 10.51 -9.05 -18.92
C ALA A 135 11.05 -10.42 -18.50
N ARG A 136 10.75 -10.80 -17.26
CA ARG A 136 11.25 -12.06 -16.70
C ARG A 136 10.22 -12.70 -15.79
N GLU A 137 10.04 -14.02 -15.92
CA GLU A 137 9.34 -14.80 -14.93
C GLU A 137 10.22 -14.98 -13.68
N LEU A 138 9.64 -14.74 -12.51
CA LEU A 138 10.35 -14.83 -11.24
C LEU A 138 10.57 -16.29 -10.83
N PRO A 139 11.61 -16.58 -10.02
CA PRO A 139 11.96 -17.96 -9.67
C PRO A 139 10.84 -18.75 -9.00
N VAL A 140 9.90 -18.05 -8.35
CA VAL A 140 8.76 -18.66 -7.67
C VAL A 140 7.45 -18.29 -8.39
N PRO A 141 6.70 -19.26 -8.95
CA PRO A 141 5.48 -19.01 -9.71
C PRO A 141 4.27 -18.75 -8.78
N ARG A 142 4.44 -17.85 -7.83
CA ARG A 142 3.42 -17.34 -6.91
C ARG A 142 3.31 -15.82 -7.05
N PRO A 143 2.20 -15.21 -6.59
CA PRO A 143 2.07 -13.76 -6.69
C PRO A 143 3.11 -13.07 -5.79
N HIS A 144 3.73 -12.01 -6.31
CA HIS A 144 4.63 -11.14 -5.58
C HIS A 144 3.89 -9.87 -5.17
N ASN A 145 4.18 -9.40 -3.96
CA ASN A 145 3.52 -8.25 -3.37
C ASN A 145 4.46 -7.03 -3.35
N SER A 146 4.63 -6.39 -4.53
CA SER A 146 5.51 -5.23 -4.66
C SER A 146 7.01 -5.56 -4.54
N PHE A 147 7.83 -4.52 -4.46
CA PHE A 147 9.29 -4.59 -4.32
C PHE A 147 9.85 -3.31 -3.72
N VAL A 148 11.09 -3.36 -3.28
CA VAL A 148 11.90 -2.20 -2.89
C VAL A 148 13.19 -2.19 -3.70
N VAL A 149 13.82 -1.02 -3.82
CA VAL A 149 15.10 -0.84 -4.50
C VAL A 149 16.16 -0.52 -3.45
N LEU A 150 17.28 -1.25 -3.48
CA LEU A 150 18.44 -1.00 -2.64
C LEU A 150 19.29 0.15 -3.19
N ASP A 151 20.19 0.71 -2.38
CA ASP A 151 21.06 1.81 -2.78
C ASP A 151 22.00 1.46 -3.94
N GLY A 152 22.28 0.18 -4.14
CA GLY A 152 23.01 -0.32 -5.31
C GLY A 152 22.16 -0.41 -6.59
N GLY A 153 20.86 -0.19 -6.49
CA GLY A 153 19.91 -0.27 -7.60
C GLY A 153 19.18 -1.61 -7.70
N GLU A 154 19.57 -2.63 -6.95
CA GLU A 154 18.98 -3.96 -7.03
C GLU A 154 17.50 -3.92 -6.57
N LEU A 155 16.65 -4.67 -7.26
CA LEU A 155 15.24 -4.82 -6.93
C LEU A 155 15.08 -6.02 -5.97
N VAL A 156 14.49 -5.79 -4.80
CA VAL A 156 14.19 -6.88 -3.86
C VAL A 156 12.68 -7.09 -3.80
N THR A 157 12.24 -8.29 -4.10
CA THR A 157 10.85 -8.69 -4.05
C THR A 157 10.68 -10.01 -3.31
N LYS A 158 9.45 -10.30 -2.92
CA LYS A 158 9.12 -11.62 -2.35
C LYS A 158 7.76 -12.08 -2.82
N ASP A 159 7.60 -13.38 -2.91
CA ASP A 159 6.30 -13.97 -3.13
C ASP A 159 5.44 -13.96 -1.86
N CYS A 160 4.15 -14.04 -2.06
CA CYS A 160 3.19 -14.27 -0.99
C CYS A 160 2.22 -15.40 -1.38
N HIS A 161 1.76 -16.16 -0.40
CA HIS A 161 0.72 -17.15 -0.61
C HIS A 161 -0.64 -16.52 -0.26
N ALA A 162 -1.34 -16.01 -1.28
CA ALA A 162 -2.71 -15.55 -1.07
C ALA A 162 -3.68 -16.76 -1.01
N PRO A 163 -4.77 -16.74 -0.25
CA PRO A 163 -5.24 -15.56 0.44
C PRO A 163 -4.61 -15.29 1.81
N PHE A 164 -3.80 -16.06 2.43
CA PHE A 164 -3.28 -15.72 3.77
C PHE A 164 -2.17 -16.69 4.22
N GLY A 165 -1.05 -16.64 3.54
CA GLY A 165 0.26 -17.08 4.00
C GLY A 165 0.34 -18.34 4.87
N ILE A 166 0.19 -19.50 4.25
CA ILE A 166 0.49 -20.78 4.92
C ILE A 166 1.82 -21.39 4.47
N ILE A 167 2.42 -20.84 3.41
CA ILE A 167 3.69 -21.30 2.86
C ILE A 167 4.74 -20.22 3.12
N PRO A 168 5.92 -20.55 3.67
CA PRO A 168 7.02 -19.61 3.80
C PRO A 168 7.33 -18.90 2.49
N SER A 169 7.51 -17.58 2.59
CA SER A 169 7.79 -16.74 1.44
C SER A 169 9.25 -16.84 1.02
N THR A 170 9.51 -16.61 -0.25
CA THR A 170 10.86 -16.59 -0.84
C THR A 170 11.16 -15.17 -1.30
N VAL A 171 12.31 -14.66 -0.92
CA VAL A 171 12.83 -13.35 -1.32
C VAL A 171 13.78 -13.52 -2.47
N SER A 172 13.65 -12.70 -3.50
CA SER A 172 14.50 -12.67 -4.69
C SER A 172 15.10 -11.28 -4.88
N VAL A 173 16.33 -11.21 -5.34
CA VAL A 173 17.06 -9.98 -5.67
C VAL A 173 17.39 -9.99 -7.14
N LEU A 174 17.04 -8.93 -7.84
CA LEU A 174 17.19 -8.82 -9.30
C LEU A 174 18.07 -7.64 -9.67
N ASP A 175 18.85 -7.83 -10.70
CA ASP A 175 19.55 -6.76 -11.40
C ASP A 175 18.54 -5.83 -12.09
N PRO A 176 18.63 -4.49 -11.93
CA PRO A 176 17.65 -3.57 -12.48
C PRO A 176 17.69 -3.47 -14.02
N GLU A 177 18.79 -3.82 -14.66
CA GLU A 177 18.93 -3.69 -16.11
C GLU A 177 18.44 -4.95 -16.85
N SER A 178 18.86 -6.11 -16.39
CA SER A 178 18.60 -7.41 -17.02
C SER A 178 17.42 -8.15 -16.41
N LEU A 179 17.03 -7.81 -15.19
CA LEU A 179 16.08 -8.53 -14.33
C LEU A 179 16.55 -9.94 -13.96
N GLU A 180 17.84 -10.26 -14.18
CA GLU A 180 18.44 -11.52 -13.75
C GLU A 180 18.59 -11.56 -12.23
N PRO A 181 18.41 -12.71 -11.58
CA PRO A 181 18.74 -12.84 -10.17
C PRO A 181 20.23 -12.57 -9.93
N VAL A 182 20.54 -11.72 -8.94
CA VAL A 182 21.92 -11.41 -8.51
C VAL A 182 22.31 -12.13 -7.23
N ALA A 183 21.40 -12.88 -6.67
CA ALA A 183 21.62 -13.66 -5.46
C ALA A 183 20.73 -14.91 -5.47
N GLU A 184 21.18 -15.95 -4.77
CA GLU A 184 20.34 -17.13 -4.52
C GLU A 184 19.09 -16.73 -3.73
N PRO A 185 17.89 -17.16 -4.16
CA PRO A 185 16.65 -16.83 -3.47
C PRO A 185 16.65 -17.32 -2.03
N LEU A 186 16.29 -16.45 -1.08
CA LEU A 186 16.19 -16.75 0.34
C LEU A 186 14.78 -17.19 0.71
N ARG A 187 14.61 -18.39 1.23
CA ARG A 187 13.36 -18.81 1.83
C ARG A 187 13.28 -18.32 3.29
N LEU A 188 12.31 -17.49 3.60
CA LEU A 188 12.02 -17.07 4.97
C LEU A 188 11.57 -18.25 5.83
N PRO A 189 11.75 -18.20 7.16
CA PRO A 189 11.25 -19.24 8.07
C PRO A 189 9.72 -19.28 8.13
N GLU A 190 9.05 -18.17 7.81
CA GLU A 190 7.61 -17.98 7.95
C GLU A 190 6.96 -17.46 6.65
N PRO A 191 5.64 -17.62 6.50
CA PRO A 191 4.87 -16.88 5.51
C PRO A 191 4.95 -15.37 5.77
N SER A 192 4.97 -14.57 4.70
CA SER A 192 4.95 -13.12 4.74
C SER A 192 4.02 -12.59 3.65
N ILE A 193 2.95 -11.89 4.04
CA ILE A 193 2.03 -11.27 3.11
C ILE A 193 2.32 -9.78 2.92
N ALA A 194 2.87 -9.12 3.93
CA ALA A 194 3.20 -7.70 3.91
C ALA A 194 4.14 -7.33 2.76
N ARG A 195 4.09 -6.09 2.31
CA ARG A 195 5.11 -5.53 1.43
C ARG A 195 6.42 -5.38 2.20
N LEU A 196 7.50 -5.22 1.46
CA LEU A 196 8.81 -4.95 2.02
C LEU A 196 8.98 -3.45 2.31
N ALA A 197 9.79 -3.10 3.30
CA ALA A 197 10.35 -1.75 3.45
C ALA A 197 11.88 -1.82 3.45
N SER A 198 12.53 -0.70 3.14
CA SER A 198 14.01 -0.64 3.09
C SER A 198 14.52 0.74 3.51
N ASP A 199 15.69 0.74 4.14
CA ASP A 199 16.48 1.96 4.37
C ASP A 199 17.50 2.23 3.25
N GLY A 200 17.56 1.34 2.26
CA GLY A 200 18.49 1.35 1.13
C GLY A 200 19.59 0.31 1.27
N GLU A 201 20.02 -0.04 2.47
CA GLU A 201 21.05 -1.03 2.75
C GLU A 201 20.43 -2.38 3.17
N SER A 202 19.41 -2.33 3.98
CA SER A 202 18.68 -3.49 4.50
C SER A 202 17.21 -3.50 4.09
N VAL A 203 16.59 -4.67 4.15
CA VAL A 203 15.18 -4.88 3.83
C VAL A 203 14.48 -5.48 5.04
N ILE A 204 13.33 -4.93 5.40
CA ILE A 204 12.47 -5.45 6.45
C ILE A 204 11.34 -6.27 5.82
N ALA A 205 11.20 -7.51 6.28
CA ALA A 205 10.12 -8.42 5.94
C ALA A 205 9.37 -8.86 7.21
N LEU A 206 8.05 -8.78 7.19
CA LEU A 206 7.21 -9.25 8.28
C LEU A 206 6.76 -10.68 8.05
N GLY A 207 7.17 -11.60 8.90
CA GLY A 207 6.58 -12.94 9.02
C GLY A 207 5.27 -12.92 9.79
N THR A 208 4.71 -14.08 10.09
CA THR A 208 3.48 -14.20 10.89
C THR A 208 3.70 -13.92 12.38
N THR A 209 4.92 -14.09 12.87
CA THR A 209 5.27 -13.89 14.29
C THR A 209 6.57 -13.11 14.50
N THR A 210 7.37 -12.96 13.45
CA THR A 210 8.73 -12.43 13.55
C THR A 210 8.97 -11.36 12.48
N VAL A 211 9.66 -10.31 12.84
CA VAL A 211 10.18 -9.31 11.89
C VAL A 211 11.60 -9.72 11.50
N TYR A 212 11.88 -9.75 10.21
CA TYR A 212 13.19 -10.12 9.67
C TYR A 212 13.86 -8.90 9.05
N ARG A 213 15.13 -8.68 9.40
CA ARG A 213 16.03 -7.79 8.67
C ARG A 213 16.86 -8.63 7.71
N LEU A 214 16.87 -8.25 6.45
CA LEU A 214 17.58 -8.93 5.39
C LEU A 214 18.68 -8.03 4.86
N GLN A 215 19.81 -8.61 4.52
CA GLN A 215 20.97 -7.91 3.96
C GLN A 215 21.48 -8.63 2.71
N LEU A 216 21.85 -7.87 1.69
CA LEU A 216 22.45 -8.40 0.48
C LEU A 216 23.98 -8.50 0.65
N ASP A 217 24.49 -9.70 0.79
CA ASP A 217 25.93 -10.02 0.69
C ASP A 217 26.30 -10.13 -0.78
N ARG A 218 26.73 -9.00 -1.37
CA ARG A 218 27.08 -8.94 -2.80
C ARG A 218 28.29 -9.79 -3.15
N ALA A 219 29.24 -9.95 -2.22
CA ALA A 219 30.43 -10.76 -2.45
C ALA A 219 30.13 -12.27 -2.46
N GLY A 220 29.16 -12.68 -1.64
CA GLY A 220 28.69 -14.06 -1.56
C GLY A 220 27.50 -14.36 -2.48
N GLU A 221 27.02 -13.40 -3.26
CA GLU A 221 25.85 -13.52 -4.14
C GLU A 221 24.62 -14.11 -3.42
N ARG A 222 24.36 -13.65 -2.21
CA ARG A 222 23.26 -14.15 -1.36
C ARG A 222 22.61 -13.05 -0.56
N ILE A 223 21.33 -13.23 -0.28
CA ILE A 223 20.60 -12.46 0.71
C ILE A 223 20.55 -13.26 2.01
N VAL A 224 20.82 -12.61 3.14
CA VAL A 224 20.92 -13.25 4.46
C VAL A 224 20.00 -12.59 5.47
N ILE A 225 19.54 -13.37 6.44
CA ILE A 225 18.80 -12.85 7.61
C ILE A 225 19.83 -12.38 8.64
N ASP A 226 19.61 -11.19 9.19
CA ASP A 226 20.32 -10.72 10.37
C ASP A 226 19.83 -11.49 11.61
N GLU A 227 20.60 -12.49 12.00
CA GLU A 227 20.27 -13.37 13.14
C GLU A 227 20.28 -12.62 14.49
N ALA A 228 20.95 -11.48 14.57
CA ALA A 228 20.98 -10.67 15.79
C ALA A 228 19.75 -9.77 15.95
N TRP A 229 18.94 -9.59 14.87
CA TRP A 229 17.78 -8.72 14.89
C TRP A 229 16.53 -9.42 14.32
N GLN A 230 15.78 -10.06 15.19
CA GLN A 230 14.57 -10.79 14.88
C GLN A 230 13.47 -10.54 15.93
N PRO A 231 12.92 -9.32 16.04
CA PRO A 231 11.86 -9.02 17.00
C PRO A 231 10.65 -9.93 16.80
N ARG A 232 10.18 -10.55 17.90
CA ARG A 232 9.00 -11.41 17.88
C ARG A 232 7.79 -10.66 18.42
N TYR A 233 6.70 -10.59 17.63
CA TYR A 233 5.51 -9.83 17.99
C TYR A 233 4.24 -10.68 18.13
N GLY A 234 4.21 -11.84 17.56
CA GLY A 234 3.05 -12.71 17.62
C GLY A 234 3.09 -13.58 18.87
N PRO A 235 2.10 -13.55 19.77
CA PRO A 235 2.12 -14.34 20.99
C PRO A 235 1.75 -15.83 20.78
N ALA A 236 1.14 -16.20 19.67
CA ALA A 236 0.70 -17.56 19.45
C ALA A 236 0.42 -17.84 17.97
N PRO A 237 0.54 -19.11 17.55
CA PRO A 237 0.00 -19.54 16.27
C PRO A 237 -1.48 -19.16 16.19
N GLY A 238 -1.88 -18.47 15.11
CA GLY A 238 -3.27 -18.11 14.85
C GLY A 238 -3.62 -16.64 15.03
N ARG A 239 -2.70 -15.76 15.43
CA ARG A 239 -2.82 -14.36 15.08
C ARG A 239 -2.50 -14.19 13.61
N THR A 240 -3.20 -13.28 12.98
CA THR A 240 -2.94 -12.95 11.60
C THR A 240 -1.67 -12.10 11.47
N PHE A 241 -1.28 -11.86 10.26
CA PHE A 241 0.00 -11.25 9.86
C PHE A 241 0.12 -9.80 10.32
N GLY A 242 1.36 -9.33 10.44
CA GLY A 242 1.67 -7.93 10.31
C GLY A 242 1.55 -7.49 8.85
N TRP A 243 1.14 -6.24 8.65
CA TRP A 243 1.10 -5.57 7.37
C TRP A 243 2.28 -4.60 7.23
N ASP A 244 2.41 -4.02 6.07
CA ASP A 244 3.53 -3.25 5.56
C ASP A 244 4.30 -2.44 6.62
N PRO A 245 5.61 -2.71 6.80
CA PRO A 245 6.41 -2.03 7.82
C PRO A 245 6.78 -0.61 7.41
N VAL A 246 6.94 0.26 8.40
CA VAL A 246 7.43 1.63 8.25
C VAL A 246 8.73 1.79 9.02
N LEU A 247 9.76 2.32 8.37
CA LEU A 247 11.08 2.56 8.98
C LEU A 247 11.22 4.03 9.39
N THR A 248 11.27 4.29 10.69
CA THR A 248 11.35 5.68 11.18
C THR A 248 12.78 6.21 11.29
N GLY A 249 13.77 5.34 11.26
CA GLY A 249 15.17 5.61 11.58
C GLY A 249 15.52 5.35 13.05
N GLU A 250 14.53 5.14 13.89
CA GLU A 250 14.68 4.71 15.30
C GLU A 250 13.88 3.41 15.56
N HIS A 251 12.73 3.28 14.90
CA HIS A 251 11.81 2.15 15.07
C HIS A 251 11.32 1.61 13.73
N VAL A 252 11.04 0.32 13.72
CA VAL A 252 10.19 -0.32 12.72
C VAL A 252 8.76 -0.34 13.29
N LEU A 253 7.80 0.22 12.53
CA LEU A 253 6.38 0.23 12.89
C LEU A 253 5.61 -0.71 11.97
N TRP A 254 4.56 -1.35 12.48
CA TRP A 254 3.61 -2.12 11.66
C TRP A 254 2.27 -2.26 12.37
N MET A 255 1.22 -2.58 11.61
CA MET A 255 -0.08 -2.94 12.16
C MET A 255 -0.35 -4.43 11.96
N ASP A 256 -1.09 -5.06 12.86
CA ASP A 256 -1.52 -6.45 12.73
C ASP A 256 -3.04 -6.53 12.48
N GLN A 257 -3.50 -7.71 12.12
CA GLN A 257 -4.93 -7.99 11.92
C GLN A 257 -5.62 -8.56 13.17
N GLY A 258 -4.95 -8.58 14.32
CA GLY A 258 -5.43 -9.34 15.45
C GLY A 258 -5.58 -10.83 15.09
N ARG A 259 -6.69 -11.46 15.46
CA ARG A 259 -7.07 -12.82 15.00
C ARG A 259 -8.14 -12.79 13.92
N ASN A 260 -8.26 -11.69 13.22
CA ASN A 260 -9.30 -11.50 12.24
C ASN A 260 -8.87 -12.03 10.87
N HIS A 261 -9.81 -12.55 10.11
CA HIS A 261 -9.64 -12.83 8.70
C HIS A 261 -10.25 -11.67 7.92
N VAL A 262 -9.48 -11.09 7.01
CA VAL A 262 -10.00 -10.06 6.10
C VAL A 262 -11.07 -10.70 5.22
N ASP A 263 -12.27 -10.19 5.28
CA ASP A 263 -13.30 -10.52 4.33
C ASP A 263 -13.50 -9.36 3.33
N ARG A 264 -14.35 -9.57 2.34
CA ARG A 264 -14.58 -8.57 1.28
C ARG A 264 -15.27 -7.29 1.75
N THR A 265 -15.72 -7.23 2.97
CA THR A 265 -16.33 -6.04 3.58
C THR A 265 -15.34 -5.27 4.44
N MET A 266 -14.06 -5.68 4.45
CA MET A 266 -13.05 -5.15 5.36
C MET A 266 -13.45 -5.17 6.84
N ARG A 267 -14.40 -5.98 7.18
CA ARG A 267 -14.65 -6.34 8.57
C ARG A 267 -13.95 -7.65 8.84
N GLY A 268 -13.16 -7.66 9.87
CA GLY A 268 -12.57 -8.88 10.35
C GLY A 268 -13.65 -9.87 10.82
N SER A 269 -13.36 -11.14 10.68
CA SER A 269 -14.12 -12.24 11.24
C SER A 269 -13.14 -13.27 11.80
N GLY A 270 -13.52 -13.99 12.85
CA GLY A 270 -12.67 -15.02 13.43
C GLY A 270 -13.36 -15.70 14.60
N ASP A 271 -12.85 -16.86 15.01
CA ASP A 271 -13.40 -17.61 16.14
C ASP A 271 -13.04 -16.96 17.48
N GLU A 272 -11.91 -16.28 17.54
CA GLU A 272 -11.44 -15.52 18.72
C GLU A 272 -10.99 -14.12 18.26
N PRO A 273 -11.92 -13.19 18.04
CA PRO A 273 -11.59 -11.86 17.55
C PRO A 273 -10.75 -11.08 18.56
N ALA A 274 -9.71 -10.42 18.05
CA ALA A 274 -8.85 -9.53 18.82
C ALA A 274 -8.80 -8.15 18.18
N ALA A 275 -8.51 -7.13 18.97
CA ALA A 275 -8.31 -5.78 18.45
C ALA A 275 -7.04 -5.72 17.56
N VAL A 276 -7.11 -4.91 16.52
CA VAL A 276 -5.96 -4.54 15.69
C VAL A 276 -4.99 -3.70 16.51
N ARG A 277 -3.70 -3.97 16.38
CA ARG A 277 -2.64 -3.29 17.13
C ARG A 277 -1.66 -2.59 16.21
N LEU A 278 -1.21 -1.44 16.63
CA LEU A 278 0.03 -0.82 16.19
C LEU A 278 1.16 -1.39 17.03
N TRP A 279 2.19 -1.91 16.36
CA TRP A 279 3.39 -2.46 16.96
C TRP A 279 4.60 -1.59 16.62
N TRP A 280 5.62 -1.62 17.48
CA TRP A 280 6.93 -1.06 17.18
C TRP A 280 8.05 -1.85 17.84
N ALA A 281 9.19 -1.87 17.19
CA ALA A 281 10.45 -2.40 17.68
C ALA A 281 11.57 -1.43 17.32
N ARG A 282 12.57 -1.32 18.16
CA ARG A 282 13.74 -0.47 17.89
C ARG A 282 14.57 -1.05 16.75
N GLU A 283 15.04 -0.19 15.85
CA GLU A 283 15.90 -0.60 14.74
C GLU A 283 17.28 -1.08 15.22
N ASP A 284 17.76 -0.62 16.38
CA ASP A 284 19.01 -1.08 16.99
C ASP A 284 18.90 -2.42 17.75
N GLY A 285 17.69 -2.98 17.85
CA GLY A 285 17.43 -4.26 18.54
C GLY A 285 17.33 -4.15 20.05
N ALA A 286 17.34 -2.96 20.63
CA ALA A 286 17.20 -2.80 22.06
C ALA A 286 15.75 -3.05 22.52
N GLY A 287 15.57 -3.94 23.47
CA GLY A 287 14.27 -4.24 24.10
C GLY A 287 13.37 -5.14 23.26
N GLU A 288 12.22 -5.45 23.82
CA GLU A 288 11.18 -6.26 23.18
C GLU A 288 10.22 -5.39 22.38
N PRO A 289 9.57 -5.91 21.32
CA PRO A 289 8.52 -5.21 20.62
C PRO A 289 7.38 -4.79 21.55
N ARG A 290 6.86 -3.60 21.32
CA ARG A 290 5.74 -3.04 22.08
C ARG A 290 4.53 -2.86 21.17
N SER A 291 3.34 -2.71 21.75
CA SER A 291 2.13 -2.48 20.97
C SER A 291 1.06 -1.73 21.75
N VAL A 292 0.17 -1.08 20.99
CA VAL A 292 -1.04 -0.44 21.50
C VAL A 292 -2.24 -0.85 20.64
N GLU A 293 -3.41 -1.00 21.24
CA GLU A 293 -4.65 -1.24 20.50
C GLU A 293 -5.11 0.05 19.82
N ILE A 294 -5.45 -0.06 18.52
CA ILE A 294 -5.87 1.11 17.75
C ILE A 294 -7.29 1.49 18.15
N SER A 295 -8.26 0.62 17.95
CA SER A 295 -9.66 0.85 18.31
C SER A 295 -10.05 0.31 19.68
N GLY A 296 -9.40 -0.74 20.13
CA GLY A 296 -9.80 -1.53 21.30
C GLY A 296 -11.01 -2.43 21.03
N LEU A 297 -11.48 -2.50 19.78
CA LEU A 297 -12.66 -3.26 19.38
C LEU A 297 -12.26 -4.52 18.59
N PRO A 298 -13.03 -5.62 18.74
CA PRO A 298 -12.82 -6.81 17.94
C PRO A 298 -13.25 -6.62 16.48
N TYR A 299 -12.85 -7.57 15.63
CA TYR A 299 -13.22 -7.60 14.20
C TYR A 299 -12.72 -6.42 13.38
N GLY A 300 -11.69 -5.74 13.84
CA GLY A 300 -10.99 -4.75 13.06
C GLY A 300 -10.21 -5.34 11.91
N THR A 301 -9.82 -4.52 10.97
CA THR A 301 -8.96 -4.90 9.85
C THR A 301 -8.06 -3.76 9.45
N GLU A 302 -6.91 -4.14 8.92
CA GLU A 302 -5.93 -3.26 8.35
C GLU A 302 -5.21 -3.96 7.18
N SER A 303 -4.77 -3.23 6.18
CA SER A 303 -4.08 -3.79 5.02
C SER A 303 -2.94 -2.93 4.50
N ASN A 304 -2.61 -1.83 5.17
CA ASN A 304 -1.67 -0.83 4.69
C ASN A 304 -0.82 -0.28 5.84
N PRO A 305 0.32 0.36 5.54
CA PRO A 305 1.17 0.89 6.60
C PRO A 305 0.51 2.03 7.38
N PRO A 306 0.91 2.26 8.63
CA PRO A 306 0.61 3.50 9.33
C PRO A 306 1.31 4.68 8.63
N GLY A 307 0.75 5.89 8.73
CA GLY A 307 1.42 7.12 8.30
C GLY A 307 2.45 7.57 9.33
N TRP A 308 3.57 8.13 8.87
CA TRP A 308 4.64 8.62 9.73
C TRP A 308 5.05 10.05 9.40
N ASP A 309 4.93 10.97 10.36
CA ASP A 309 5.54 12.30 10.31
C ASP A 309 6.94 12.27 10.94
N PRO A 310 8.01 12.33 10.12
CA PRO A 310 9.38 12.28 10.65
C PRO A 310 9.79 13.58 11.39
N VAL A 311 9.07 14.68 11.16
CA VAL A 311 9.40 15.98 11.78
C VAL A 311 8.93 16.04 13.23
N ARG A 312 7.69 15.54 13.47
CA ARG A 312 7.07 15.57 14.81
C ARG A 312 7.10 14.23 15.52
N LYS A 313 7.67 13.20 14.87
CA LYS A 313 7.66 11.83 15.35
C LYS A 313 6.22 11.34 15.63
N THR A 314 5.29 11.69 14.75
CA THR A 314 3.87 11.35 14.89
C THR A 314 3.55 10.15 14.00
N VAL A 315 2.93 9.14 14.60
CA VAL A 315 2.37 7.99 13.88
C VAL A 315 0.85 8.10 13.84
N VAL A 316 0.29 7.85 12.65
CA VAL A 316 -1.15 7.76 12.45
C VAL A 316 -1.49 6.34 12.03
N ALA A 317 -2.28 5.66 12.83
CA ALA A 317 -2.73 4.30 12.55
C ALA A 317 -4.27 4.24 12.54
N TYR A 318 -4.79 3.21 11.89
CA TYR A 318 -6.23 3.09 11.67
C TYR A 318 -6.69 1.64 11.75
N ASP A 319 -7.93 1.49 12.22
CA ASP A 319 -8.69 0.25 12.18
C ASP A 319 -9.86 0.46 11.22
N ALA A 320 -9.64 0.11 9.96
CA ALA A 320 -10.62 0.35 8.89
C ALA A 320 -11.94 -0.41 9.13
N GLY A 321 -11.87 -1.61 9.73
CA GLY A 321 -13.06 -2.41 10.06
C GLY A 321 -13.96 -1.77 11.10
N ASN A 322 -13.40 -1.05 12.06
CA ASN A 322 -14.10 -0.34 13.13
C ASN A 322 -14.17 1.17 12.91
N ALA A 323 -13.72 1.66 11.76
CA ALA A 323 -13.78 3.07 11.37
C ALA A 323 -13.05 4.02 12.32
N VAL A 324 -11.95 3.58 12.93
CA VAL A 324 -11.16 4.36 13.89
C VAL A 324 -9.84 4.78 13.25
N LEU A 325 -9.55 6.07 13.36
CA LEU A 325 -8.26 6.68 13.06
C LEU A 325 -7.69 7.28 14.34
N ARG A 326 -6.41 7.07 14.61
CA ARG A 326 -5.78 7.53 15.84
C ARG A 326 -4.34 7.96 15.60
N ALA A 327 -3.91 9.01 16.29
CA ALA A 327 -2.55 9.51 16.22
C ALA A 327 -1.88 9.49 17.60
N TRP A 328 -0.60 9.19 17.57
CA TRP A 328 0.30 9.25 18.72
C TRP A 328 1.60 9.94 18.32
N ARG A 329 2.27 10.49 19.30
CA ARG A 329 3.64 10.99 19.15
C ARG A 329 4.59 10.13 19.96
N PHE A 330 5.75 9.80 19.41
CA PHE A 330 6.82 9.18 20.16
C PHE A 330 7.49 10.18 21.11
N ASP A 331 7.65 9.79 22.35
CA ASP A 331 8.50 10.41 23.37
C ASP A 331 9.49 9.33 23.86
N GLY A 332 10.67 9.31 23.24
CA GLY A 332 11.57 8.16 23.33
C GLY A 332 10.93 6.90 22.73
N ASP A 333 10.76 5.84 23.52
CA ASP A 333 10.13 4.59 23.11
C ASP A 333 8.65 4.49 23.49
N GLU A 334 8.09 5.53 24.11
CA GLU A 334 6.69 5.57 24.54
C GLU A 334 5.82 6.32 23.54
N LEU A 335 4.55 5.88 23.41
CA LEU A 335 3.54 6.56 22.61
C LEU A 335 2.68 7.46 23.50
N VAL A 336 2.65 8.74 23.20
CA VAL A 336 1.77 9.73 23.82
C VAL A 336 0.58 9.96 22.90
N ASP A 337 -0.64 9.74 23.42
CA ASP A 337 -1.88 9.99 22.68
C ASP A 337 -1.99 11.45 22.26
N LEU A 338 -2.32 11.70 21.00
CA LEU A 338 -2.65 13.02 20.48
C LEU A 338 -4.16 13.17 20.29
N TRP A 339 -4.74 12.36 19.44
CA TRP A 339 -6.17 12.41 19.14
C TRP A 339 -6.67 11.06 18.61
N ARG A 340 -8.00 10.88 18.67
CA ARG A 340 -8.74 9.75 18.12
C ARG A 340 -9.99 10.24 17.40
N ARG A 341 -10.28 9.63 16.26
CA ARG A 341 -11.50 9.83 15.47
C ARG A 341 -12.19 8.49 15.26
N ASP A 342 -13.53 8.47 15.33
CA ASP A 342 -14.37 7.28 15.13
C ASP A 342 -15.62 7.57 14.29
N ASN A 343 -15.57 8.65 13.52
CA ASN A 343 -16.69 9.14 12.70
C ASN A 343 -16.45 8.99 11.20
N PHE A 344 -15.58 8.07 10.81
CA PHE A 344 -15.36 7.65 9.43
C PHE A 344 -16.31 6.51 9.03
N ALA A 345 -16.45 6.25 7.74
CA ALA A 345 -17.03 5.00 7.26
C ALA A 345 -16.03 3.85 7.36
N HIS A 346 -14.86 4.06 6.77
CA HIS A 346 -13.70 3.17 6.84
C HIS A 346 -12.44 4.00 6.60
N ALA A 347 -11.88 4.58 7.63
CA ALA A 347 -10.61 5.27 7.50
C ALA A 347 -9.54 4.31 6.99
N GLY A 348 -8.79 4.74 6.01
CA GLY A 348 -7.67 3.96 5.48
C GLY A 348 -6.80 4.80 4.58
N HIS A 349 -5.63 4.31 4.24
CA HIS A 349 -4.60 4.98 3.42
C HIS A 349 -4.46 6.47 3.65
N VAL A 350 -3.32 6.85 4.13
CA VAL A 350 -3.03 8.23 4.49
C VAL A 350 -1.86 8.79 3.69
N ILE A 351 -1.91 10.08 3.40
CA ILE A 351 -0.74 10.87 3.00
C ILE A 351 -0.49 11.90 4.09
N VAL A 352 0.74 11.96 4.56
CA VAL A 352 1.18 12.90 5.60
C VAL A 352 1.95 14.04 4.94
N TYR A 353 1.55 15.27 5.22
CA TYR A 353 2.26 16.48 4.81
C TYR A 353 2.82 17.21 6.03
N PRO A 354 4.09 16.96 6.42
CA PRO A 354 4.68 17.55 7.62
C PRO A 354 4.72 19.08 7.60
N ASP A 355 5.02 19.68 6.46
CA ASP A 355 5.21 21.14 6.34
C ASP A 355 3.91 21.92 6.57
N THR A 356 2.80 21.47 6.03
CA THR A 356 1.47 22.08 6.20
C THR A 356 0.67 21.50 7.36
N ARG A 357 1.21 20.50 8.04
CA ARG A 357 0.56 19.74 9.12
C ARG A 357 -0.79 19.19 8.70
N GLU A 358 -0.81 18.56 7.52
CA GLU A 358 -2.01 18.00 6.94
C GLU A 358 -1.91 16.48 6.84
N LEU A 359 -3.03 15.83 7.12
CA LEU A 359 -3.23 14.42 6.92
C LEU A 359 -4.36 14.21 5.92
N VAL A 360 -4.05 13.63 4.79
CA VAL A 360 -5.06 13.22 3.81
C VAL A 360 -5.49 11.79 4.13
N VAL A 361 -6.78 11.56 4.24
CA VAL A 361 -7.38 10.27 4.59
C VAL A 361 -8.39 9.87 3.52
N GLN A 362 -8.32 8.64 3.05
CA GLN A 362 -9.37 8.04 2.24
C GLN A 362 -10.44 7.44 3.15
N ASP A 363 -11.68 7.96 3.06
CA ASP A 363 -12.85 7.45 3.77
C ASP A 363 -13.78 6.77 2.77
N TRP A 364 -13.71 5.45 2.68
CA TRP A 364 -14.42 4.69 1.68
C TRP A 364 -15.63 3.94 2.25
N HIS A 365 -16.57 3.57 1.41
CA HIS A 365 -17.82 2.94 1.80
C HIS A 365 -17.94 1.53 1.22
N ASP A 366 -18.45 0.61 2.02
CA ASP A 366 -18.90 -0.68 1.52
C ASP A 366 -20.13 -0.53 0.64
N LEU A 367 -20.19 -1.27 -0.44
CA LEU A 367 -21.45 -1.46 -1.15
C LEU A 367 -22.49 -2.08 -0.19
N ALA A 368 -23.65 -1.42 -0.03
CA ALA A 368 -24.64 -1.78 0.99
C ALA A 368 -25.05 -3.26 0.97
N PHE A 369 -25.10 -3.90 -0.21
CA PHE A 369 -25.43 -5.31 -0.34
C PHE A 369 -24.26 -6.25 0.03
N MET A 370 -23.03 -5.78 0.03
CA MET A 370 -21.84 -6.55 0.42
C MET A 370 -21.74 -6.73 1.94
N ARG A 371 -22.49 -5.97 2.72
CA ARG A 371 -22.57 -6.11 4.18
C ARG A 371 -23.26 -7.42 4.60
N ASN A 372 -24.03 -8.06 3.73
CA ASN A 372 -24.74 -9.31 4.04
C ASN A 372 -23.92 -10.54 3.60
N ARG A 373 -23.45 -11.32 4.56
CA ARG A 373 -22.62 -12.53 4.34
C ARG A 373 -23.30 -13.57 3.41
N LEU A 374 -24.62 -13.72 3.51
CA LEU A 374 -25.38 -14.65 2.69
C LEU A 374 -25.44 -14.17 1.23
N VAL A 375 -25.72 -12.90 1.03
CA VAL A 375 -25.74 -12.24 -0.28
C VAL A 375 -24.36 -12.32 -0.95
N ARG A 376 -23.30 -12.09 -0.19
CA ARG A 376 -21.94 -12.27 -0.68
C ARG A 376 -21.66 -13.65 -1.20
N LYS A 377 -21.99 -14.68 -0.39
CA LYS A 377 -21.70 -16.08 -0.70
C LYS A 377 -22.44 -16.56 -1.96
N THR A 378 -23.69 -16.12 -2.16
CA THR A 378 -24.55 -16.54 -3.28
C THR A 378 -24.35 -15.71 -4.54
N LEU A 379 -24.01 -14.42 -4.41
CA LEU A 379 -23.89 -13.50 -5.54
C LEU A 379 -22.45 -13.21 -5.97
N ARG A 380 -21.47 -13.85 -5.36
CA ARG A 380 -20.03 -13.57 -5.59
C ARG A 380 -19.65 -13.68 -7.07
N ALA A 381 -19.93 -14.80 -7.71
CA ALA A 381 -19.57 -15.03 -9.10
C ALA A 381 -20.43 -14.21 -10.09
N PRO A 382 -21.77 -14.15 -9.93
CA PRO A 382 -22.60 -13.30 -10.76
C PRO A 382 -22.25 -11.82 -10.63
N LEU A 383 -21.99 -11.31 -9.42
CA LEU A 383 -21.64 -9.89 -9.21
C LEU A 383 -20.26 -9.53 -9.74
N ALA A 384 -19.29 -10.44 -9.66
CA ALA A 384 -17.99 -10.23 -10.28
C ALA A 384 -18.10 -10.11 -11.81
N ARG A 385 -18.95 -10.95 -12.42
CA ARG A 385 -19.26 -10.87 -13.86
C ARG A 385 -20.06 -9.62 -14.24
N LEU A 386 -21.06 -9.27 -13.43
CA LEU A 386 -21.88 -8.07 -13.61
C LEU A 386 -21.09 -6.79 -13.33
N GLY A 387 -20.18 -6.79 -12.34
CA GLY A 387 -19.31 -5.67 -12.01
C GLY A 387 -18.35 -5.28 -13.14
N GLN A 388 -18.13 -6.16 -14.11
CA GLN A 388 -17.39 -5.85 -15.34
C GLN A 388 -18.26 -5.10 -16.36
N SER A 389 -19.59 -5.04 -16.18
CA SER A 389 -20.43 -4.29 -17.08
C SER A 389 -20.44 -2.81 -16.67
N GLU A 390 -20.17 -1.93 -17.65
CA GLU A 390 -20.19 -0.48 -17.46
C GLU A 390 -21.54 0.04 -16.90
N ARG A 391 -22.66 -0.63 -17.26
CA ARG A 391 -23.98 -0.28 -16.74
C ARG A 391 -24.12 -0.50 -15.24
N VAL A 392 -23.57 -1.60 -14.73
CA VAL A 392 -23.61 -1.90 -13.30
C VAL A 392 -22.65 -0.97 -12.53
N ARG A 393 -21.49 -0.65 -13.10
CA ARG A 393 -20.57 0.34 -12.54
C ARG A 393 -21.24 1.70 -12.43
N ARG A 394 -21.88 2.19 -13.51
CA ARG A 394 -22.63 3.46 -13.50
C ARG A 394 -23.83 3.46 -12.57
N ALA A 395 -24.51 2.35 -12.39
CA ALA A 395 -25.62 2.23 -11.44
C ALA A 395 -25.11 2.23 -9.99
N SER A 396 -23.98 1.58 -9.71
CA SER A 396 -23.37 1.58 -8.37
C SER A 396 -22.79 2.94 -7.97
N LEU A 397 -22.33 3.75 -8.93
CA LEU A 397 -21.92 5.16 -8.71
C LEU A 397 -23.05 6.04 -8.14
N ARG A 398 -24.31 5.63 -8.31
CA ARG A 398 -25.47 6.38 -7.78
C ARG A 398 -25.89 5.98 -6.36
N THR A 399 -25.31 4.92 -5.82
CA THR A 399 -25.76 4.32 -4.54
C THR A 399 -24.79 4.46 -3.39
N GLY A 400 -23.57 4.94 -3.64
CA GLY A 400 -22.55 5.19 -2.63
C GLY A 400 -21.38 5.99 -3.21
N HIS A 401 -20.74 6.78 -2.40
CA HIS A 401 -19.56 7.54 -2.75
C HIS A 401 -18.57 7.46 -1.60
N ASP A 402 -17.31 7.41 -1.96
CA ASP A 402 -16.21 7.54 -1.01
C ASP A 402 -15.93 9.03 -0.76
N ALA A 403 -15.10 9.33 0.21
CA ALA A 403 -14.68 10.70 0.48
C ALA A 403 -13.16 10.80 0.63
N LEU A 404 -12.62 11.94 0.24
CA LEU A 404 -11.29 12.37 0.65
C LEU A 404 -11.45 13.40 1.75
N VAL A 405 -10.76 13.19 2.86
CA VAL A 405 -10.78 14.07 4.02
C VAL A 405 -9.39 14.58 4.28
N VAL A 406 -9.25 15.88 4.53
CA VAL A 406 -8.00 16.48 4.98
C VAL A 406 -8.19 16.93 6.42
N LEU A 407 -7.33 16.42 7.29
CA LEU A 407 -7.33 16.74 8.72
C LEU A 407 -6.13 17.61 9.05
N ASP A 408 -6.26 18.38 10.11
CA ASP A 408 -5.11 18.92 10.82
C ASP A 408 -4.38 17.76 11.55
N LEU A 409 -3.10 17.60 11.31
CA LEU A 409 -2.32 16.48 11.83
C LEU A 409 -2.15 16.53 13.35
N ASP A 410 -2.12 17.72 13.94
CA ASP A 410 -1.89 17.91 15.38
C ASP A 410 -3.16 17.70 16.20
N SER A 411 -4.33 18.10 15.67
CA SER A 411 -5.61 18.03 16.39
C SER A 411 -6.56 16.93 15.91
N GLY A 412 -6.36 16.44 14.68
CA GLY A 412 -7.31 15.53 14.03
C GLY A 412 -8.59 16.19 13.54
N GLU A 413 -8.70 17.52 13.58
CA GLU A 413 -9.90 18.24 13.12
C GLU A 413 -9.96 18.30 11.59
N ASP A 414 -11.20 18.31 11.05
CA ASP A 414 -11.42 18.42 9.61
C ASP A 414 -11.01 19.82 9.11
N LYS A 415 -10.08 19.87 8.15
CA LYS A 415 -9.79 21.07 7.37
C LYS A 415 -10.69 21.15 6.14
N ALA A 416 -10.87 20.04 5.45
CA ALA A 416 -11.76 19.95 4.28
C ALA A 416 -12.19 18.50 4.02
N ARG A 417 -13.33 18.35 3.34
CA ARG A 417 -13.88 17.07 2.89
C ARG A 417 -14.53 17.23 1.52
N VAL A 418 -14.40 16.22 0.68
CA VAL A 418 -15.12 16.13 -0.60
C VAL A 418 -15.53 14.70 -0.88
N ASP A 419 -16.74 14.54 -1.42
CA ASP A 419 -17.21 13.25 -1.91
C ASP A 419 -16.57 12.93 -3.27
N VAL A 420 -16.09 11.70 -3.41
CA VAL A 420 -15.43 11.21 -4.62
C VAL A 420 -16.35 10.22 -5.33
N PRO A 421 -16.50 10.30 -6.66
CA PRO A 421 -17.39 9.42 -7.42
C PRO A 421 -16.81 8.00 -7.55
N SER A 422 -16.66 7.32 -6.42
CA SER A 422 -16.18 5.94 -6.33
C SER A 422 -17.24 5.07 -5.67
N PRO A 423 -17.65 3.97 -6.31
CA PRO A 423 -18.68 3.09 -5.75
C PRO A 423 -18.16 2.13 -4.68
N CYS A 424 -16.87 1.93 -4.56
CA CYS A 424 -16.33 0.99 -3.56
C CYS A 424 -14.84 1.08 -3.36
N GLN A 425 -14.46 0.82 -2.13
CA GLN A 425 -13.18 0.33 -1.60
C GLN A 425 -11.91 0.99 -2.12
N ALA A 426 -11.38 1.91 -1.36
CA ALA A 426 -10.02 2.41 -1.51
C ALA A 426 -9.04 1.57 -0.68
N PHE A 427 -8.76 0.35 -1.13
CA PHE A 427 -7.63 -0.42 -0.60
C PHE A 427 -6.29 0.03 -1.14
N LEU A 428 -6.31 1.02 -2.00
CA LEU A 428 -5.20 1.33 -2.87
C LEU A 428 -4.65 2.69 -2.49
N PHE A 429 -3.38 2.86 -2.76
CA PHE A 429 -2.58 3.98 -2.29
C PHE A 429 -2.99 5.29 -2.97
N PRO A 430 -3.45 6.32 -2.26
CA PRO A 430 -3.56 7.65 -2.83
C PRO A 430 -2.17 8.13 -3.23
N ALA A 431 -2.11 9.06 -4.17
CA ALA A 431 -0.85 9.68 -4.55
C ALA A 431 -0.98 11.21 -4.51
N PRO A 432 0.07 11.94 -4.10
CA PRO A 432 0.06 13.39 -4.17
C PRO A 432 0.00 13.84 -5.63
N GLY A 433 -0.71 14.92 -5.90
CA GLY A 433 -0.71 15.57 -7.20
C GLY A 433 0.56 16.39 -7.45
N PHE A 434 0.60 17.14 -8.55
CA PHE A 434 1.74 17.99 -8.91
C PHE A 434 1.67 19.39 -8.32
N GLY A 435 0.54 19.76 -7.73
CA GLY A 435 0.31 21.04 -7.09
C GLY A 435 -0.40 20.86 -5.74
N ARG A 436 -1.43 21.68 -5.49
CA ARG A 436 -2.30 21.56 -4.30
C ARG A 436 -3.43 20.57 -4.57
N ASP A 437 -3.07 19.33 -4.92
CA ASP A 437 -4.00 18.29 -5.33
C ASP A 437 -3.52 16.89 -4.93
N VAL A 438 -4.45 15.95 -4.90
CA VAL A 438 -4.23 14.53 -4.57
C VAL A 438 -4.98 13.66 -5.57
N TYR A 439 -4.39 12.56 -5.96
CA TYR A 439 -5.06 11.50 -6.71
C TYR A 439 -5.65 10.50 -5.72
N TYR A 440 -6.97 10.51 -5.61
CA TYR A 440 -7.73 9.46 -4.96
C TYR A 440 -7.74 8.22 -5.84
N GLN A 441 -7.58 7.05 -5.26
CA GLN A 441 -7.60 5.79 -5.99
C GLN A 441 -8.46 4.76 -5.27
N SER A 442 -9.33 4.11 -6.03
CA SER A 442 -10.08 2.93 -5.61
C SER A 442 -9.98 1.82 -6.65
N LEU A 443 -10.57 0.66 -6.37
CA LEU A 443 -10.65 -0.44 -7.37
C LEU A 443 -11.33 -0.04 -8.67
N THR A 444 -12.14 1.00 -8.67
CA THR A 444 -13.00 1.38 -9.82
C THR A 444 -12.71 2.74 -10.38
N THR A 445 -12.05 3.61 -9.63
CA THR A 445 -11.97 5.04 -9.96
C THR A 445 -10.59 5.61 -9.64
N ILE A 446 -10.09 6.47 -10.50
CA ILE A 446 -9.05 7.44 -10.17
C ILE A 446 -9.71 8.82 -10.25
N ALA A 447 -9.54 9.65 -9.22
CA ALA A 447 -10.03 11.03 -9.21
C ALA A 447 -8.92 11.98 -8.77
N ARG A 448 -8.80 13.12 -9.44
CA ARG A 448 -7.97 14.24 -9.03
C ARG A 448 -8.81 15.16 -8.14
N VAL A 449 -8.41 15.32 -6.92
CA VAL A 449 -9.01 16.22 -5.93
C VAL A 449 -8.08 17.38 -5.71
N ALA A 450 -8.53 18.60 -5.97
CA ALA A 450 -7.75 19.82 -5.88
C ALA A 450 -8.34 20.80 -4.86
N VAL A 451 -7.51 21.70 -4.37
CA VAL A 451 -7.94 22.84 -3.56
C VAL A 451 -8.47 23.93 -4.49
N ALA A 452 -9.69 24.42 -4.20
CA ALA A 452 -10.42 25.45 -4.95
C ALA A 452 -10.73 26.67 -4.10
#